data_085b37368d9336e7fd04611316045f30
#
_entry.id   085b37368d9336e7fd04611316045f30
#
_cell.length_a   1.000
_cell.length_b   1.000
_cell.length_c   1.000
_cell.angle_alpha   90.00
_cell.angle_beta   90.00
_cell.angle_gamma   90.00
#
_symmetry.space_group_name_H-M   'P 1'
#
loop_
_entity.id
_entity.type
_entity.pdbx_description
1 polymer ?
#
loop_
_entity_poly.entity_id
_entity_poly.type
_entity_poly.pdbx_seq_one_letter_code
_entity_poly.pdbx_strand_id
1 'polypeptide(L)'
;MARHPVLERRIGHRFNDPALLTQALTHRSFGSPHNERLEFLGDGVIGCVIAEELYLRFPDIAEGELSRLRASLVREAALAAVARALGLSGFLRLGEGELASGGGDRPSILADALEAVYGAVFLDGGYEAVRATVRRTFGEALAALDPRQPAKDDKTRLQELLQARRQKLPEYRVVSTAGAAHKQVFEVECVAAGLDLRATGSGSSRRRAEQQAAGRLLKLLEG
;
A
#
# COMPACT_ATOMS: atom_id res chain seq x y z
N MET A 1 -0.93 -31.79 9.26
CA MET A 1 -1.05 -30.61 8.38
C MET A 1 0.29 -30.33 7.73
N ALA A 2 0.29 -29.86 6.48
CA ALA A 2 1.54 -29.57 5.77
C ALA A 2 2.23 -28.35 6.40
N ARG A 3 3.52 -28.47 6.71
CA ARG A 3 4.35 -27.32 7.07
C ARG A 3 4.82 -26.61 5.80
N HIS A 4 5.02 -25.30 5.89
CA HIS A 4 5.53 -24.47 4.79
C HIS A 4 6.94 -23.93 5.11
N PRO A 5 7.98 -24.80 5.22
CA PRO A 5 9.28 -24.40 5.77
C PRO A 5 10.01 -23.35 4.93
N VAL A 6 9.70 -23.25 3.63
CA VAL A 6 10.24 -22.21 2.76
C VAL A 6 9.65 -20.84 3.13
N LEU A 7 8.33 -20.76 3.31
CA LEU A 7 7.66 -19.51 3.68
C LEU A 7 8.04 -19.11 5.11
N GLU A 8 8.05 -20.05 6.06
CA GLU A 8 8.49 -19.79 7.45
C GLU A 8 9.89 -19.15 7.50
N ARG A 9 10.84 -19.64 6.68
CA ARG A 9 12.17 -19.02 6.57
C ARG A 9 12.13 -17.61 5.98
N ARG A 10 11.28 -17.37 4.97
CA ARG A 10 11.15 -16.05 4.34
C ARG A 10 10.59 -15.00 5.29
N ILE A 11 9.54 -15.36 6.03
CA ILE A 11 8.93 -14.47 7.03
C ILE A 11 9.73 -14.38 8.33
N GLY A 12 10.63 -15.33 8.60
CA GLY A 12 11.46 -15.37 9.80
C GLY A 12 10.73 -15.88 11.04
N HIS A 13 9.60 -16.59 10.89
CA HIS A 13 8.83 -17.18 11.98
C HIS A 13 8.55 -18.66 11.72
N ARG A 14 8.86 -19.51 12.72
CA ARG A 14 8.53 -20.93 12.71
C ARG A 14 7.31 -21.15 13.58
N PHE A 15 6.23 -21.62 12.97
CA PHE A 15 4.96 -21.82 13.67
C PHE A 15 5.04 -22.99 14.67
N ASN A 16 4.57 -22.75 15.88
CA ASN A 16 4.26 -23.80 16.88
C ASN A 16 3.02 -24.57 16.43
N ASP A 17 1.98 -23.83 15.98
CA ASP A 17 0.80 -24.40 15.34
C ASP A 17 0.80 -24.14 13.82
N PRO A 18 1.21 -25.13 12.98
CA PRO A 18 1.18 -24.98 11.52
C PRO A 18 -0.23 -24.79 10.92
N ALA A 19 -1.29 -25.08 11.68
CA ALA A 19 -2.66 -24.88 11.21
C ALA A 19 -2.97 -23.39 11.01
N LEU A 20 -2.41 -22.51 11.83
CA LEU A 20 -2.58 -21.05 11.69
C LEU A 20 -2.04 -20.55 10.34
N LEU A 21 -0.84 -20.98 9.94
CA LEU A 21 -0.30 -20.60 8.64
C LEU A 21 -1.11 -21.18 7.49
N THR A 22 -1.55 -22.45 7.60
CA THR A 22 -2.41 -23.06 6.59
C THR A 22 -3.71 -22.30 6.43
N GLN A 23 -4.34 -21.87 7.52
CA GLN A 23 -5.55 -21.06 7.51
C GLN A 23 -5.30 -19.69 6.89
N ALA A 24 -4.21 -19.00 7.24
CA ALA A 24 -3.82 -17.71 6.67
C ALA A 24 -3.66 -17.76 5.14
N LEU A 25 -3.19 -18.88 4.62
CA LEU A 25 -3.00 -19.13 3.18
C LEU A 25 -4.24 -19.64 2.47
N THR A 26 -5.36 -19.86 3.17
CA THR A 26 -6.59 -20.41 2.60
C THR A 26 -7.59 -19.29 2.34
N HIS A 27 -7.84 -19.00 1.06
CA HIS A 27 -8.88 -18.06 0.64
C HIS A 27 -10.27 -18.69 0.78
N ARG A 28 -11.30 -17.87 1.03
CA ARG A 28 -12.69 -18.32 1.18
C ARG A 28 -13.23 -19.15 0.00
N SER A 29 -12.71 -18.92 -1.21
CA SER A 29 -13.11 -19.71 -2.39
C SER A 29 -12.68 -21.16 -2.33
N PHE A 30 -11.64 -21.49 -1.55
CA PHE A 30 -11.16 -22.85 -1.36
C PHE A 30 -11.99 -23.65 -0.35
N GLY A 31 -12.47 -22.99 0.69
CA GLY A 31 -13.26 -23.63 1.74
C GLY A 31 -12.97 -23.03 3.13
N SER A 32 -13.41 -23.74 4.17
CA SER A 32 -13.26 -23.36 5.58
C SER A 32 -12.39 -24.37 6.34
N PRO A 33 -11.60 -23.93 7.34
CA PRO A 33 -11.41 -22.54 7.78
C PRO A 33 -10.60 -21.72 6.78
N HIS A 34 -10.99 -20.46 6.55
CA HIS A 34 -10.32 -19.50 5.65
C HIS A 34 -9.72 -18.31 6.39
N ASN A 35 -9.07 -17.41 5.65
CA ASN A 35 -8.20 -16.37 6.19
C ASN A 35 -8.88 -15.10 6.69
N GLU A 36 -10.14 -14.81 6.34
CA GLU A 36 -10.79 -13.50 6.61
C GLU A 36 -10.70 -13.03 8.08
N ARG A 37 -10.82 -13.94 9.05
CA ARG A 37 -10.67 -13.55 10.46
C ARG A 37 -9.25 -13.26 10.89
N LEU A 38 -8.27 -13.93 10.26
CA LEU A 38 -6.85 -13.66 10.48
C LEU A 38 -6.41 -12.38 9.78
N GLU A 39 -6.95 -12.08 8.60
CA GLU A 39 -6.83 -10.83 7.86
C GLU A 39 -7.28 -9.65 8.73
N PHE A 40 -8.52 -9.71 9.25
CA PHE A 40 -9.06 -8.68 10.14
C PHE A 40 -8.14 -8.40 11.35
N LEU A 41 -7.60 -9.44 11.97
CA LEU A 41 -6.65 -9.30 13.08
C LEU A 41 -5.32 -8.72 12.59
N GLY A 42 -4.84 -9.20 11.46
CA GLY A 42 -3.55 -8.84 10.88
C GLY A 42 -3.48 -7.38 10.44
N ASP A 43 -4.56 -6.83 9.86
CA ASP A 43 -4.68 -5.40 9.53
C ASP A 43 -4.44 -4.52 10.77
N GLY A 44 -5.13 -4.82 11.88
CA GLY A 44 -4.91 -4.11 13.14
C GLY A 44 -3.48 -4.24 13.67
N VAL A 45 -2.93 -5.43 13.61
CA VAL A 45 -1.58 -5.73 14.12
C VAL A 45 -0.50 -5.06 13.27
N ILE A 46 -0.55 -5.16 11.93
CA ILE A 46 0.43 -4.51 11.07
C ILE A 46 0.35 -2.99 11.19
N GLY A 47 -0.86 -2.44 11.31
CA GLY A 47 -1.07 -1.02 11.54
C GLY A 47 -0.37 -0.52 12.82
N CYS A 48 -0.46 -1.29 13.90
CA CYS A 48 0.20 -1.01 15.17
C CYS A 48 1.73 -1.10 15.06
N VAL A 49 2.26 -2.20 14.51
CA VAL A 49 3.71 -2.41 14.36
C VAL A 49 4.35 -1.34 13.49
N ILE A 50 3.75 -1.02 12.33
CA ILE A 50 4.27 0.03 11.44
C ILE A 50 4.20 1.40 12.13
N ALA A 51 3.15 1.68 12.91
CA ALA A 51 3.07 2.94 13.67
C ALA A 51 4.20 3.05 14.70
N GLU A 52 4.51 1.98 15.45
CA GLU A 52 5.64 1.95 16.38
C GLU A 52 6.97 2.16 15.66
N GLU A 53 7.22 1.46 14.54
CA GLU A 53 8.45 1.61 13.77
C GLU A 53 8.66 3.04 13.26
N LEU A 54 7.59 3.68 12.77
CA LEU A 54 7.64 5.06 12.31
C LEU A 54 7.87 6.04 13.46
N TYR A 55 7.18 5.85 14.60
CA TYR A 55 7.32 6.67 15.80
C TYR A 55 8.76 6.65 16.34
N LEU A 56 9.36 5.46 16.43
CA LEU A 56 10.73 5.31 16.92
C LEU A 56 11.77 5.85 15.93
N ARG A 57 11.52 5.71 14.63
CA ARG A 57 12.45 6.10 13.59
C ARG A 57 12.44 7.60 13.30
N PHE A 58 11.33 8.26 13.49
CA PHE A 58 11.12 9.67 13.12
C PHE A 58 10.56 10.49 14.29
N PRO A 59 11.35 10.72 15.36
CA PRO A 59 10.87 11.37 16.58
C PRO A 59 10.40 12.82 16.36
N ASP A 60 10.92 13.50 15.33
CA ASP A 60 10.65 14.92 15.08
C ASP A 60 9.54 15.15 14.02
N ILE A 61 8.93 14.08 13.52
CA ILE A 61 7.90 14.15 12.48
C ILE A 61 6.52 14.34 13.11
N ALA A 62 5.73 15.27 12.55
CA ALA A 62 4.37 15.50 13.01
C ALA A 62 3.44 14.29 12.78
N GLU A 63 2.44 14.10 13.65
CA GLU A 63 1.49 12.99 13.62
C GLU A 63 0.86 12.80 12.23
N GLY A 64 0.39 13.87 11.60
CA GLY A 64 -0.23 13.80 10.27
C GLY A 64 0.71 13.27 9.18
N GLU A 65 2.02 13.43 9.32
CA GLU A 65 3.01 12.85 8.40
C GLU A 65 3.27 11.38 8.73
N LEU A 66 3.38 11.02 10.02
CA LEU A 66 3.48 9.64 10.45
C LEU A 66 2.26 8.82 9.99
N SER A 67 1.06 9.37 10.11
CA SER A 67 -0.17 8.74 9.62
C SER A 67 -0.18 8.55 8.10
N ARG A 68 0.33 9.50 7.32
CA ARG A 68 0.48 9.37 5.86
C ARG A 68 1.51 8.31 5.48
N LEU A 69 2.66 8.29 6.15
CA LEU A 69 3.69 7.26 5.93
C LEU A 69 3.14 5.86 6.23
N ARG A 70 2.46 5.70 7.38
CA ARG A 70 1.78 4.43 7.71
C ARG A 70 0.81 4.02 6.61
N ALA A 71 -0.12 4.89 6.24
CA ALA A 71 -1.10 4.59 5.19
C ALA A 71 -0.45 4.21 3.85
N SER A 72 0.70 4.77 3.51
CA SER A 72 1.43 4.41 2.29
C SER A 72 2.02 3.00 2.33
N LEU A 73 2.42 2.53 3.51
CA LEU A 73 3.02 1.21 3.72
C LEU A 73 1.97 0.11 3.83
N VAL A 74 0.81 0.38 4.47
CA VAL A 74 -0.24 -0.63 4.68
C VAL A 74 -1.33 -0.63 3.62
N ARG A 75 -1.24 0.19 2.57
CA ARG A 75 -2.20 0.14 1.46
C ARG A 75 -2.08 -1.17 0.67
N GLU A 76 -3.18 -1.65 0.10
CA GLU A 76 -3.27 -2.87 -0.71
C GLU A 76 -2.08 -3.06 -1.67
N ALA A 77 -1.75 -2.04 -2.47
CA ALA A 77 -0.67 -2.15 -3.45
C ALA A 77 0.72 -2.38 -2.82
N ALA A 78 0.98 -1.84 -1.63
CA ALA A 78 2.24 -2.03 -0.93
C ALA A 78 2.29 -3.43 -0.29
N LEU A 79 1.21 -3.84 0.37
CA LEU A 79 1.08 -5.20 0.93
C LEU A 79 1.22 -6.27 -0.16
N ALA A 80 0.55 -6.09 -1.30
CA ALA A 80 0.67 -7.01 -2.44
C ALA A 80 2.11 -7.07 -2.99
N ALA A 81 2.86 -5.97 -3.00
CA ALA A 81 4.25 -5.97 -3.41
C ALA A 81 5.12 -6.80 -2.44
N VAL A 82 4.94 -6.65 -1.13
CA VAL A 82 5.62 -7.47 -0.12
C VAL A 82 5.23 -8.94 -0.26
N ALA A 83 3.95 -9.24 -0.45
CA ALA A 83 3.47 -10.61 -0.67
C ALA A 83 4.11 -11.27 -1.89
N ARG A 84 4.27 -10.53 -3.00
CA ARG A 84 4.98 -11.01 -4.20
C ARG A 84 6.45 -11.26 -3.92
N ALA A 85 7.13 -10.37 -3.24
CA ALA A 85 8.55 -10.55 -2.86
C ALA A 85 8.75 -11.79 -1.99
N LEU A 86 7.79 -12.12 -1.12
CA LEU A 86 7.76 -13.36 -0.35
C LEU A 86 7.40 -14.60 -1.19
N GLY A 87 6.92 -14.43 -2.44
CA GLY A 87 6.40 -15.50 -3.28
C GLY A 87 5.12 -16.12 -2.73
N LEU A 88 4.29 -15.33 -2.06
CA LEU A 88 3.11 -15.82 -1.33
C LEU A 88 2.10 -16.48 -2.25
N SER A 89 1.98 -16.02 -3.51
CA SER A 89 1.10 -16.59 -4.53
C SER A 89 1.25 -18.11 -4.70
N GLY A 90 2.48 -18.62 -4.61
CA GLY A 90 2.77 -20.06 -4.74
C GLY A 90 2.33 -20.91 -3.54
N PHE A 91 1.90 -20.31 -2.46
CA PHE A 91 1.43 -20.98 -1.25
C PHE A 91 -0.07 -20.84 -1.02
N LEU A 92 -0.76 -19.96 -1.79
CA LEU A 92 -2.19 -19.72 -1.63
C LEU A 92 -3.02 -20.94 -2.00
N ARG A 93 -4.06 -21.19 -1.22
CA ARG A 93 -5.07 -22.19 -1.47
C ARG A 93 -6.34 -21.48 -1.96
N LEU A 94 -6.58 -21.56 -3.26
CA LEU A 94 -7.70 -20.93 -3.96
C LEU A 94 -8.60 -21.98 -4.55
N GLY A 95 -9.89 -21.71 -4.64
CA GLY A 95 -10.81 -22.56 -5.41
C GLY A 95 -10.51 -22.48 -6.91
N GLU A 96 -10.93 -23.51 -7.66
CA GLU A 96 -10.63 -23.65 -9.10
C GLU A 96 -11.05 -22.43 -9.93
N GLY A 97 -12.23 -21.85 -9.66
CA GLY A 97 -12.70 -20.65 -10.36
C GLY A 97 -11.84 -19.42 -10.11
N GLU A 98 -11.34 -19.24 -8.87
CA GLU A 98 -10.45 -18.14 -8.53
C GLU A 98 -9.07 -18.32 -9.16
N LEU A 99 -8.54 -19.54 -9.16
CA LEU A 99 -7.30 -19.89 -9.87
C LEU A 99 -7.40 -19.63 -11.37
N ALA A 100 -8.48 -20.07 -12.00
CA ALA A 100 -8.70 -19.88 -13.44
C ALA A 100 -8.82 -18.41 -13.84
N SER A 101 -9.31 -17.56 -12.93
CA SER A 101 -9.40 -16.10 -13.15
C SER A 101 -8.11 -15.31 -12.80
N GLY A 102 -7.02 -16.00 -12.49
CA GLY A 102 -5.74 -15.37 -12.14
C GLY A 102 -5.70 -14.82 -10.70
N GLY A 103 -6.57 -15.31 -9.82
CA GLY A 103 -6.68 -14.85 -8.42
C GLY A 103 -5.38 -14.93 -7.63
N GLY A 104 -4.51 -15.89 -7.96
CA GLY A 104 -3.23 -16.08 -7.26
C GLY A 104 -2.26 -14.89 -7.35
N ASP A 105 -2.44 -13.97 -8.31
CA ASP A 105 -1.64 -12.74 -8.43
C ASP A 105 -2.47 -11.47 -8.28
N ARG A 106 -3.75 -11.58 -7.92
CA ARG A 106 -4.64 -10.44 -7.69
C ARG A 106 -4.17 -9.66 -6.47
N PRO A 107 -3.96 -8.32 -6.58
CA PRO A 107 -3.41 -7.52 -5.49
C PRO A 107 -4.19 -7.63 -4.17
N SER A 108 -5.53 -7.61 -4.21
CA SER A 108 -6.35 -7.74 -3.01
C SER A 108 -6.13 -9.09 -2.31
N ILE A 109 -6.18 -10.21 -3.04
CA ILE A 109 -5.98 -11.55 -2.46
C ILE A 109 -4.59 -11.70 -1.83
N LEU A 110 -3.56 -11.11 -2.46
CA LEU A 110 -2.20 -11.14 -1.93
C LEU A 110 -2.05 -10.27 -0.68
N ALA A 111 -2.68 -9.11 -0.65
CA ALA A 111 -2.69 -8.22 0.52
C ALA A 111 -3.40 -8.88 1.70
N ASP A 112 -4.64 -9.34 1.49
CA ASP A 112 -5.46 -10.02 2.51
C ASP A 112 -4.74 -11.24 3.10
N ALA A 113 -4.09 -12.05 2.23
CA ALA A 113 -3.32 -13.21 2.68
C ALA A 113 -2.07 -12.81 3.49
N LEU A 114 -1.40 -11.71 3.14
CA LEU A 114 -0.26 -11.21 3.90
C LEU A 114 -0.68 -10.70 5.29
N GLU A 115 -1.77 -9.96 5.36
CA GLU A 115 -2.36 -9.55 6.64
C GLU A 115 -2.73 -10.77 7.48
N ALA A 116 -3.38 -11.77 6.87
CA ALA A 116 -3.71 -13.00 7.56
C ALA A 116 -2.47 -13.75 8.09
N VAL A 117 -1.35 -13.73 7.36
CA VAL A 117 -0.07 -14.28 7.84
C VAL A 117 0.42 -13.53 9.07
N TYR A 118 0.34 -12.19 9.10
CA TYR A 118 0.72 -11.42 10.30
C TYR A 118 -0.22 -11.70 11.47
N GLY A 119 -1.52 -11.82 11.23
CA GLY A 119 -2.49 -12.24 12.25
C GLY A 119 -2.17 -13.63 12.82
N ALA A 120 -1.79 -14.57 11.95
CA ALA A 120 -1.36 -15.91 12.36
C ALA A 120 -0.07 -15.89 13.19
N VAL A 121 0.95 -15.13 12.77
CA VAL A 121 2.20 -14.96 13.55
C VAL A 121 1.92 -14.36 14.92
N PHE A 122 1.04 -13.36 14.98
CA PHE A 122 0.65 -12.74 16.24
C PHE A 122 -0.02 -13.74 17.21
N LEU A 123 -0.93 -14.58 16.72
CA LEU A 123 -1.59 -15.60 17.55
C LEU A 123 -0.62 -16.68 18.01
N ASP A 124 0.35 -17.04 17.17
CA ASP A 124 1.32 -18.12 17.46
C ASP A 124 2.46 -17.68 18.38
N GLY A 125 2.96 -16.46 18.20
CA GLY A 125 4.19 -15.99 18.86
C GLY A 125 4.09 -14.63 19.57
N GLY A 126 2.92 -13.98 19.54
CA GLY A 126 2.68 -12.70 20.18
C GLY A 126 3.30 -11.50 19.45
N TYR A 127 3.30 -10.35 20.12
CA TYR A 127 3.69 -9.06 19.53
C TYR A 127 5.14 -9.05 19.02
N GLU A 128 6.09 -9.52 19.81
CA GLU A 128 7.51 -9.49 19.42
C GLU A 128 7.80 -10.36 18.18
N ALA A 129 7.11 -11.49 18.04
CA ALA A 129 7.25 -12.35 16.88
C ALA A 129 6.73 -11.66 15.60
N VAL A 130 5.55 -11.05 15.66
CA VAL A 130 5.02 -10.34 14.48
C VAL A 130 5.81 -9.07 14.18
N ARG A 131 6.28 -8.35 15.20
CA ARG A 131 7.16 -7.20 15.03
C ARG A 131 8.45 -7.57 14.30
N ALA A 132 9.10 -8.66 14.70
CA ALA A 132 10.29 -9.17 14.02
C ALA A 132 10.00 -9.57 12.57
N THR A 133 8.85 -10.21 12.33
CA THR A 133 8.39 -10.59 10.98
C THR A 133 8.14 -9.37 10.10
N VAL A 134 7.44 -8.34 10.59
CA VAL A 134 7.17 -7.11 9.85
C VAL A 134 8.49 -6.38 9.54
N ARG A 135 9.38 -6.20 10.50
CA ARG A 135 10.70 -5.61 10.27
C ARG A 135 11.48 -6.32 9.16
N ARG A 136 11.43 -7.64 9.15
CA ARG A 136 12.10 -8.45 8.13
C ARG A 136 11.48 -8.27 6.75
N THR A 137 10.17 -8.29 6.64
CA THR A 137 9.45 -8.29 5.37
C THR A 137 9.29 -6.90 4.77
N PHE A 138 9.22 -5.85 5.61
CA PHE A 138 9.16 -4.44 5.21
C PHE A 138 10.51 -3.73 5.27
N GLY A 139 11.61 -4.42 5.60
CA GLY A 139 12.90 -3.79 5.84
C GLY A 139 13.37 -2.86 4.73
N GLU A 140 13.26 -3.26 3.47
CA GLU A 140 13.59 -2.42 2.31
C GLU A 140 12.63 -1.24 2.17
N ALA A 141 11.32 -1.46 2.31
CA ALA A 141 10.32 -0.41 2.22
C ALA A 141 10.48 0.64 3.34
N LEU A 142 10.75 0.17 4.57
CA LEU A 142 11.05 1.05 5.71
C LEU A 142 12.37 1.82 5.51
N ALA A 143 13.40 1.16 4.93
CA ALA A 143 14.68 1.79 4.67
C ALA A 143 14.60 2.88 3.59
N ALA A 144 13.74 2.69 2.61
CA ALA A 144 13.52 3.63 1.50
C ALA A 144 12.66 4.85 1.89
N LEU A 145 12.10 4.88 3.11
CA LEU A 145 11.30 6.02 3.56
C LEU A 145 12.19 7.25 3.76
N ASP A 146 11.89 8.29 3.01
CA ASP A 146 12.41 9.63 3.26
C ASP A 146 11.24 10.52 3.74
N PRO A 147 11.19 10.89 5.03
CA PRO A 147 10.13 11.74 5.55
C PRO A 147 10.16 13.15 4.96
N ARG A 148 11.30 13.57 4.39
CA ARG A 148 11.45 14.86 3.70
C ARG A 148 10.91 14.81 2.27
N GLN A 149 10.77 13.62 1.70
CA GLN A 149 9.98 13.39 0.49
C GLN A 149 8.59 12.94 0.94
N PRO A 150 7.67 13.88 1.15
CA PRO A 150 6.35 13.48 1.60
C PRO A 150 5.74 12.54 0.56
N ALA A 151 5.10 11.48 1.04
CA ALA A 151 4.06 10.77 0.30
C ALA A 151 2.84 11.70 0.05
N LYS A 152 3.07 13.02 0.07
CA LYS A 152 2.10 14.03 -0.34
C LYS A 152 1.89 13.82 -1.81
N ASP A 153 0.68 13.50 -2.14
CA ASP A 153 0.28 13.54 -3.53
C ASP A 153 0.53 14.98 -4.05
N ASP A 154 0.99 15.11 -5.27
CA ASP A 154 1.39 16.38 -5.84
C ASP A 154 0.27 17.43 -5.76
N LYS A 155 -1.00 17.02 -5.74
CA LYS A 155 -2.14 17.90 -5.53
C LYS A 155 -2.12 18.56 -4.17
N THR A 156 -1.88 17.79 -3.11
CA THR A 156 -1.80 18.30 -1.73
C THR A 156 -0.59 19.21 -1.56
N ARG A 157 0.57 18.84 -2.11
CA ARG A 157 1.77 19.69 -2.09
C ARG A 157 1.53 21.03 -2.78
N LEU A 158 0.91 20.99 -3.97
CA LEU A 158 0.59 22.19 -4.73
C LEU A 158 -0.39 23.09 -3.97
N GLN A 159 -1.42 22.50 -3.37
CA GLN A 159 -2.40 23.23 -2.57
C GLN A 159 -1.74 23.93 -1.38
N GLU A 160 -0.93 23.22 -0.60
CA GLU A 160 -0.21 23.78 0.55
C GLU A 160 0.78 24.90 0.14
N LEU A 161 1.53 24.68 -0.96
CA LEU A 161 2.44 25.69 -1.50
C LEU A 161 1.72 26.98 -1.90
N LEU A 162 0.60 26.85 -2.60
CA LEU A 162 -0.20 28.02 -3.01
C LEU A 162 -0.83 28.71 -1.80
N GLN A 163 -1.32 27.96 -0.80
CA GLN A 163 -1.83 28.52 0.46
C GLN A 163 -0.73 29.27 1.22
N ALA A 164 0.47 28.69 1.36
CA ALA A 164 1.62 29.35 2.00
C ALA A 164 2.01 30.65 1.29
N ARG A 165 1.85 30.71 -0.05
CA ARG A 165 2.06 31.92 -0.87
C ARG A 165 0.85 32.85 -0.92
N ARG A 166 -0.21 32.56 -0.15
CA ARG A 166 -1.49 33.31 -0.13
C ARG A 166 -2.16 33.42 -1.51
N GLN A 167 -1.96 32.39 -2.35
CA GLN A 167 -2.55 32.29 -3.67
C GLN A 167 -3.87 31.47 -3.62
N LYS A 168 -4.70 31.60 -4.65
CA LYS A 168 -5.92 30.81 -4.82
C LYS A 168 -5.56 29.33 -5.02
N LEU A 169 -6.45 28.44 -4.57
CA LEU A 169 -6.30 27.00 -4.78
C LEU A 169 -6.23 26.66 -6.28
N PRO A 170 -5.52 25.58 -6.64
CA PRO A 170 -5.40 25.17 -8.03
C PRO A 170 -6.73 24.61 -8.56
N GLU A 171 -7.08 24.93 -9.78
CA GLU A 171 -8.23 24.41 -10.47
C GLU A 171 -7.80 23.26 -11.41
N TYR A 172 -8.65 22.22 -11.52
CA TYR A 172 -8.40 21.06 -12.38
C TYR A 172 -9.54 20.91 -13.38
N ARG A 173 -9.19 20.84 -14.67
CA ARG A 173 -10.15 20.68 -15.77
C ARG A 173 -9.76 19.48 -16.62
N VAL A 174 -10.70 18.57 -16.89
CA VAL A 174 -10.48 17.50 -17.87
C VAL A 174 -10.49 18.14 -19.26
N VAL A 175 -9.39 18.04 -19.96
CA VAL A 175 -9.20 18.58 -21.32
C VAL A 175 -9.66 17.56 -22.36
N SER A 176 -9.30 16.29 -22.16
CA SER A 176 -9.68 15.22 -23.07
C SER A 176 -9.82 13.88 -22.34
N THR A 177 -10.57 12.97 -22.93
CA THR A 177 -10.67 11.57 -22.53
C THR A 177 -10.61 10.74 -23.80
N ALA A 178 -9.63 9.89 -23.95
CA ALA A 178 -9.39 9.05 -25.11
C ALA A 178 -9.29 7.56 -24.75
N GLY A 179 -9.60 6.68 -25.71
CA GLY A 179 -9.51 5.22 -25.54
C GLY A 179 -10.83 4.54 -25.21
N ALA A 180 -10.86 3.20 -25.36
CA ALA A 180 -12.02 2.36 -25.03
C ALA A 180 -12.24 2.30 -23.51
N ALA A 181 -13.45 2.00 -23.05
CA ALA A 181 -13.86 2.03 -21.63
C ALA A 181 -12.88 1.36 -20.66
N HIS A 182 -12.19 0.29 -21.08
CA HIS A 182 -11.22 -0.47 -20.27
C HIS A 182 -9.76 0.01 -20.42
N LYS A 183 -9.50 1.01 -21.29
CA LYS A 183 -8.16 1.60 -21.54
C LYS A 183 -8.26 3.13 -21.71
N GLN A 184 -9.10 3.76 -20.93
CA GLN A 184 -9.26 5.21 -20.98
C GLN A 184 -7.99 5.93 -20.51
N VAL A 185 -7.62 6.98 -21.23
CA VAL A 185 -6.59 7.94 -20.85
C VAL A 185 -7.26 9.29 -20.66
N PHE A 186 -7.11 9.85 -19.48
CA PHE A 186 -7.59 11.18 -19.12
C PHE A 186 -6.45 12.17 -19.28
N GLU A 187 -6.72 13.31 -19.88
CA GLU A 187 -5.85 14.46 -19.89
C GLU A 187 -6.48 15.59 -19.06
N VAL A 188 -5.73 16.12 -18.12
CA VAL A 188 -6.19 17.13 -17.17
C VAL A 188 -5.24 18.31 -17.18
N GLU A 189 -5.80 19.52 -17.26
CA GLU A 189 -5.10 20.78 -17.04
C GLU A 189 -5.23 21.18 -15.56
N CYS A 190 -4.12 21.56 -14.94
CA CYS A 190 -4.05 22.21 -13.64
C CYS A 190 -3.67 23.67 -13.83
N VAL A 191 -4.45 24.58 -13.22
CA VAL A 191 -4.28 26.03 -13.36
C VAL A 191 -4.10 26.67 -11.98
N ALA A 192 -3.02 27.42 -11.81
CA ALA A 192 -2.82 28.34 -10.69
C ALA A 192 -3.13 29.77 -11.16
N ALA A 193 -4.41 30.13 -11.19
CA ALA A 193 -4.90 31.37 -11.82
C ALA A 193 -4.23 32.65 -11.26
N GLY A 194 -3.87 32.66 -9.96
CA GLY A 194 -3.20 33.80 -9.34
C GLY A 194 -1.75 34.03 -9.78
N LEU A 195 -1.15 33.06 -10.47
CA LEU A 195 0.25 33.10 -10.94
C LEU A 195 0.36 32.97 -12.48
N ASP A 196 -0.77 32.91 -13.18
CA ASP A 196 -0.87 32.68 -14.63
C ASP A 196 -0.05 31.44 -15.08
N LEU A 197 0.00 30.41 -14.23
CA LEU A 197 0.70 29.16 -14.51
C LEU A 197 -0.29 28.04 -14.75
N ARG A 198 0.05 27.20 -15.73
CA ARG A 198 -0.72 26.01 -16.07
C ARG A 198 0.19 24.85 -16.45
N ALA A 199 -0.27 23.64 -16.19
CA ALA A 199 0.39 22.41 -16.61
C ALA A 199 -0.64 21.33 -16.92
N THR A 200 -0.36 20.49 -17.92
CA THR A 200 -1.20 19.33 -18.25
C THR A 200 -0.61 18.05 -17.71
N GLY A 201 -1.48 17.08 -17.42
CA GLY A 201 -1.07 15.74 -17.01
C GLY A 201 -2.01 14.70 -17.59
N SER A 202 -1.50 13.50 -17.83
CA SER A 202 -2.24 12.36 -18.36
C SER A 202 -2.20 11.16 -17.44
N GLY A 203 -3.25 10.32 -17.46
CA GLY A 203 -3.28 9.12 -16.62
C GLY A 203 -4.44 8.20 -16.96
N SER A 204 -4.33 6.95 -16.50
CA SER A 204 -5.39 5.94 -16.67
C SER A 204 -6.64 6.17 -15.80
N SER A 205 -6.65 7.23 -15.00
CA SER A 205 -7.81 7.76 -14.29
C SER A 205 -7.67 9.27 -14.15
N ARG A 206 -8.81 9.96 -13.97
CA ARG A 206 -8.84 11.39 -13.71
C ARG A 206 -7.91 11.78 -12.57
N ARG A 207 -7.94 11.04 -11.45
CA ARG A 207 -7.07 11.30 -10.28
C ARG A 207 -5.57 11.20 -10.63
N ARG A 208 -5.15 10.21 -11.42
CA ARG A 208 -3.74 10.09 -11.85
C ARG A 208 -3.32 11.23 -12.77
N ALA A 209 -4.19 11.65 -13.68
CA ALA A 209 -3.92 12.78 -14.54
C ALA A 209 -3.80 14.10 -13.75
N GLU A 210 -4.70 14.33 -12.78
CA GLU A 210 -4.64 15.48 -11.86
C GLU A 210 -3.34 15.52 -11.06
N GLN A 211 -2.88 14.36 -10.52
CA GLN A 211 -1.61 14.26 -9.80
C GLN A 211 -0.43 14.62 -10.69
N GLN A 212 -0.39 14.09 -11.91
CA GLN A 212 0.71 14.40 -12.83
C GLN A 212 0.72 15.88 -13.24
N ALA A 213 -0.46 16.48 -13.46
CA ALA A 213 -0.58 17.90 -13.76
C ALA A 213 -0.07 18.76 -12.60
N ALA A 214 -0.47 18.42 -11.36
CA ALA A 214 0.00 19.09 -10.15
C ALA A 214 1.52 18.99 -9.98
N GLY A 215 2.11 17.81 -10.18
CA GLY A 215 3.55 17.59 -10.08
C GLY A 215 4.34 18.40 -11.10
N ARG A 216 3.81 18.56 -12.32
CA ARG A 216 4.42 19.43 -13.34
C ARG A 216 4.35 20.90 -12.95
N LEU A 217 3.19 21.34 -12.40
CA LEU A 217 3.03 22.73 -11.96
C LEU A 217 3.91 23.05 -10.76
N LEU A 218 4.10 22.11 -9.82
CA LEU A 218 5.04 22.24 -8.70
C LEU A 218 6.46 22.51 -9.20
N LYS A 219 6.93 21.76 -10.19
CA LYS A 219 8.27 21.95 -10.77
C LYS A 219 8.44 23.34 -11.38
N LEU A 220 7.38 23.91 -11.99
CA LEU A 220 7.42 25.28 -12.52
C LEU A 220 7.42 26.34 -11.40
N LEU A 221 6.94 26.00 -10.20
CA LEU A 221 6.91 26.91 -9.05
C LEU A 221 8.17 26.85 -8.18
N GLU A 222 8.90 25.74 -8.24
CA GLU A 222 10.10 25.47 -7.44
C GLU A 222 11.42 25.78 -8.20
N GLY A 223 11.36 25.87 -9.54
CA GLY A 223 12.49 26.22 -10.43
C GLY A 223 12.48 27.68 -10.79
#